data_f9ac4f10fd8ff250d43b5366ff295cdc
#
_entry.id   f9ac4f10fd8ff250d43b5366ff295cdc
#
_cell.length_a   1.000
_cell.length_b   1.000
_cell.length_c   1.000
_cell.angle_alpha   90.00
_cell.angle_beta   90.00
_cell.angle_gamma   90.00
#
_symmetry.space_group_name_H-M   'P 1'
#
loop_
_entity.id
_entity.type
_entity.pdbx_description
1 polymer ?
#
loop_
_entity_poly.entity_id
_entity_poly.type
_entity_poly.pdbx_seq_one_letter_code
_entity_poly.pdbx_strand_id
1 'polypeptide(L)'
;YVGHEQGGALTDPLLHRPHCVVLLDEIEKAHRDVHQLLLQVFDEGRLTDGRGRTVDFRHAVIIMTSNLGADRIHLRDDADVMLEDEVLEAARKAFPVELWNRIEAPLVMQPLDRDAMTRICRRLARTSSDRLFRERGIRYALSDEACGRLVALAGRDPTLGARPLRHLLTREVEAPIADAILRGQLRAG
;
A
#
# COMPACT_ATOMS: atom_id res chain seq x y z
N TYR A 1 17.52 8.59 5.47
CA TYR A 1 18.29 9.49 6.35
C TYR A 1 19.59 8.81 6.74
N VAL A 2 20.63 9.01 5.96
CA VAL A 2 21.99 8.55 6.29
C VAL A 2 22.63 9.65 7.15
N GLY A 3 22.93 9.37 8.42
CA GLY A 3 23.82 10.22 9.20
C GLY A 3 23.24 11.07 10.32
N HIS A 4 22.06 10.77 10.89
CA HIS A 4 21.57 11.50 12.06
C HIS A 4 21.81 10.73 13.38
N GLU A 5 22.22 11.47 14.42
CA GLU A 5 22.44 10.99 15.80
C GLU A 5 21.17 10.41 16.50
N GLN A 6 20.00 10.57 15.89
CA GLN A 6 18.76 9.91 16.30
C GLN A 6 18.73 8.51 15.70
N GLY A 7 18.49 7.47 16.48
CA GLY A 7 18.48 6.06 16.09
C GLY A 7 17.80 5.79 14.74
N GLY A 8 18.24 4.76 14.03
CA GLY A 8 17.77 4.49 12.67
C GLY A 8 16.30 4.13 12.64
N ALA A 9 15.51 4.77 11.77
CA ALA A 9 14.09 4.49 11.60
C ALA A 9 13.82 3.00 11.29
N LEU A 10 14.76 2.33 10.64
CA LEU A 10 14.69 0.90 10.31
C LEU A 10 15.18 0.02 11.48
N THR A 11 16.24 0.43 12.19
CA THR A 11 16.94 -0.42 13.17
C THR A 11 16.25 -0.40 14.54
N ASP A 12 15.77 0.74 15.01
CA ASP A 12 15.17 0.84 16.35
C ASP A 12 13.93 -0.05 16.55
N PRO A 13 12.97 -0.17 15.62
CA PRO A 13 11.85 -1.09 15.77
C PRO A 13 12.26 -2.57 15.85
N LEU A 14 13.28 -2.97 15.09
CA LEU A 14 13.74 -4.36 15.06
C LEU A 14 14.49 -4.77 16.33
N LEU A 15 15.18 -3.84 16.99
CA LEU A 15 15.81 -4.11 18.30
C LEU A 15 14.78 -4.57 19.34
N HIS A 16 13.56 -4.04 19.27
CA HIS A 16 12.47 -4.37 20.20
C HIS A 16 11.59 -5.53 19.72
N ARG A 17 11.53 -5.76 18.39
CA ARG A 17 10.69 -6.77 17.75
C ARG A 17 11.41 -7.42 16.58
N PRO A 18 12.30 -8.40 16.83
CA PRO A 18 13.07 -9.02 15.76
C PRO A 18 12.20 -9.85 14.79
N HIS A 19 11.09 -10.41 15.27
CA HIS A 19 10.10 -11.11 14.42
C HIS A 19 9.07 -10.12 13.92
N CYS A 20 9.28 -9.54 12.75
CA CYS A 20 8.38 -8.53 12.19
C CYS A 20 8.37 -8.57 10.65
N VAL A 21 7.42 -7.84 10.08
CA VAL A 21 7.40 -7.54 8.65
C VAL A 21 7.91 -6.13 8.46
N VAL A 22 8.93 -5.97 7.64
CA VAL A 22 9.49 -4.69 7.21
C VAL A 22 8.95 -4.38 5.83
N LEU A 23 8.19 -3.31 5.70
CA LEU A 23 7.69 -2.83 4.42
C LEU A 23 8.54 -1.65 3.95
N LEU A 24 9.13 -1.81 2.77
CA LEU A 24 9.87 -0.76 2.06
C LEU A 24 9.03 -0.32 0.86
N ASP A 25 8.32 0.77 1.03
CA ASP A 25 7.38 1.27 0.02
C ASP A 25 8.12 2.13 -1.01
N GLU A 26 7.78 1.97 -2.30
CA GLU A 26 8.36 2.70 -3.42
C GLU A 26 9.91 2.64 -3.45
N ILE A 27 10.46 1.43 -3.34
CA ILE A 27 11.91 1.22 -3.23
C ILE A 27 12.72 1.76 -4.42
N GLU A 28 12.10 1.89 -5.58
CA GLU A 28 12.72 2.51 -6.77
C GLU A 28 13.07 3.99 -6.57
N LYS A 29 12.43 4.66 -5.62
CA LYS A 29 12.71 6.06 -5.29
C LYS A 29 13.81 6.23 -4.25
N ALA A 30 14.27 5.13 -3.65
CA ALA A 30 15.30 5.19 -2.64
C ALA A 30 16.65 5.60 -3.22
N HIS A 31 17.46 6.28 -2.39
CA HIS A 31 18.83 6.60 -2.77
C HIS A 31 19.66 5.33 -2.95
N ARG A 32 20.70 5.36 -3.80
CA ARG A 32 21.58 4.21 -4.06
C ARG A 32 22.21 3.63 -2.80
N ASP A 33 22.52 4.46 -1.83
CA ASP A 33 23.10 4.02 -0.55
C ASP A 33 22.12 3.13 0.23
N VAL A 34 20.80 3.36 0.10
CA VAL A 34 19.78 2.48 0.71
C VAL A 34 19.80 1.11 0.05
N HIS A 35 19.95 1.04 -1.28
CA HIS A 35 20.10 -0.24 -1.97
C HIS A 35 21.36 -1.00 -1.50
N GLN A 36 22.47 -0.30 -1.25
CA GLN A 36 23.68 -0.91 -0.73
C GLN A 36 23.49 -1.42 0.71
N LEU A 37 22.81 -0.67 1.57
CA LEU A 37 22.47 -1.13 2.92
C LEU A 37 21.57 -2.37 2.89
N LEU A 38 20.61 -2.44 1.97
CA LEU A 38 19.75 -3.61 1.80
C LEU A 38 20.56 -4.84 1.34
N LEU A 39 21.54 -4.68 0.46
CA LEU A 39 22.44 -5.78 0.08
C LEU A 39 23.16 -6.34 1.30
N GLN A 40 23.67 -5.48 2.19
CA GLN A 40 24.29 -5.94 3.44
C GLN A 40 23.27 -6.71 4.30
N VAL A 41 22.04 -6.23 4.42
CA VAL A 41 20.98 -6.91 5.17
C VAL A 41 20.68 -8.29 4.57
N PHE A 42 20.57 -8.40 3.25
CA PHE A 42 20.27 -9.66 2.59
C PHE A 42 21.43 -10.67 2.66
N ASP A 43 22.67 -10.20 2.59
CA ASP A 43 23.86 -11.07 2.58
C ASP A 43 24.26 -11.49 3.99
N GLU A 44 24.26 -10.57 4.95
CA GLU A 44 24.73 -10.82 6.30
C GLU A 44 23.61 -11.09 7.32
N GLY A 45 22.35 -10.78 6.97
CA GLY A 45 21.22 -10.89 7.88
C GLY A 45 21.28 -9.90 9.04
N ARG A 46 22.09 -8.85 8.94
CA ARG A 46 22.31 -7.87 10.00
C ARG A 46 22.67 -6.49 9.42
N LEU A 47 22.41 -5.46 10.20
CA LEU A 47 22.78 -4.09 9.89
C LEU A 47 23.33 -3.39 11.12
N THR A 48 24.44 -2.68 10.97
CA THR A 48 24.99 -1.83 12.04
C THR A 48 24.56 -0.39 11.81
N ASP A 49 23.92 0.21 12.81
CA ASP A 49 23.46 1.60 12.73
C ASP A 49 24.61 2.60 12.97
N GLY A 50 24.33 3.89 12.73
CA GLY A 50 25.30 4.98 12.93
C GLY A 50 25.81 5.14 14.39
N ARG A 51 25.20 4.43 15.35
CA ARG A 51 25.64 4.37 16.76
C ARG A 51 26.46 3.12 17.08
N GLY A 52 26.80 2.31 16.09
CA GLY A 52 27.55 1.08 16.26
C GLY A 52 26.72 -0.11 16.80
N ARG A 53 25.37 0.00 16.89
CA ARG A 53 24.52 -1.10 17.33
C ARG A 53 24.21 -1.99 16.14
N THR A 54 24.45 -3.30 16.28
CA THR A 54 24.13 -4.28 15.24
C THR A 54 22.75 -4.88 15.49
N VAL A 55 21.91 -4.86 14.47
CA VAL A 55 20.52 -5.36 14.48
C VAL A 55 20.43 -6.59 13.60
N ASP A 56 19.77 -7.64 14.11
CA ASP A 56 19.55 -8.91 13.41
C ASP A 56 18.26 -8.87 12.60
N PHE A 57 18.35 -9.12 11.30
CA PHE A 57 17.24 -9.16 10.34
C PHE A 57 16.82 -10.58 9.94
N ARG A 58 17.51 -11.62 10.41
CA ARG A 58 17.26 -13.01 9.99
C ARG A 58 15.87 -13.53 10.34
N HIS A 59 15.19 -12.86 11.25
CA HIS A 59 13.82 -13.18 11.67
C HIS A 59 12.79 -12.21 11.12
N ALA A 60 13.18 -11.27 10.28
CA ALA A 60 12.30 -10.32 9.63
C ALA A 60 11.92 -10.80 8.23
N VAL A 61 10.66 -10.57 7.84
CA VAL A 61 10.21 -10.68 6.45
C VAL A 61 10.28 -9.30 5.83
N ILE A 62 11.05 -9.16 4.74
CA ILE A 62 11.18 -7.88 4.05
C ILE A 62 10.29 -7.91 2.82
N ILE A 63 9.38 -6.95 2.72
CA ILE A 63 8.50 -6.74 1.57
C ILE A 63 8.86 -5.40 0.95
N MET A 64 9.12 -5.41 -0.35
CA MET A 64 9.38 -4.21 -1.13
C MET A 64 8.24 -3.97 -2.10
N THR A 65 7.74 -2.74 -2.21
CA THR A 65 6.79 -2.35 -3.25
C THR A 65 7.47 -1.47 -4.28
N SER A 66 7.00 -1.51 -5.52
CA SER A 66 7.48 -0.67 -6.60
C SER A 66 6.38 -0.43 -7.62
N ASN A 67 6.43 0.73 -8.28
CA ASN A 67 5.59 1.06 -9.42
C ASN A 67 6.29 0.83 -10.77
N LEU A 68 7.47 0.22 -10.76
CA LEU A 68 8.19 -0.09 -11.99
C LEU A 68 7.40 -1.04 -12.89
N GLY A 69 7.34 -0.72 -14.17
CA GLY A 69 6.58 -1.50 -15.16
C GLY A 69 5.06 -1.28 -15.12
N ALA A 70 4.54 -0.44 -14.23
CA ALA A 70 3.10 -0.15 -14.16
C ALA A 70 2.54 0.44 -15.48
N ASP A 71 3.36 1.17 -16.24
CA ASP A 71 3.05 1.68 -17.57
C ASP A 71 2.73 0.57 -18.58
N ARG A 72 3.33 -0.61 -18.43
CA ARG A 72 3.09 -1.77 -19.26
C ARG A 72 1.71 -2.37 -19.06
N ILE A 73 1.23 -2.34 -17.81
CA ILE A 73 -0.08 -2.87 -17.41
C ILE A 73 -1.23 -2.08 -18.04
N HIS A 74 -1.05 -0.77 -18.25
CA HIS A 74 -2.12 0.12 -18.72
C HIS A 74 -2.38 0.10 -20.21
N LEU A 75 -1.52 -0.53 -20.98
CA LEU A 75 -1.59 -0.51 -22.45
C LEU A 75 -2.45 -1.63 -23.05
N ARG A 76 -2.99 -2.56 -22.26
CA ARG A 76 -3.76 -3.72 -22.76
C ARG A 76 -5.02 -3.98 -21.93
N ASP A 77 -6.08 -4.36 -22.62
CA ASP A 77 -7.38 -4.72 -22.02
C ASP A 77 -7.44 -6.19 -21.52
N ASP A 78 -6.47 -7.03 -21.88
CA ASP A 78 -6.45 -8.46 -21.56
C ASP A 78 -5.30 -8.79 -20.59
N ALA A 79 -5.63 -9.51 -19.51
CA ALA A 79 -4.68 -10.05 -18.52
C ALA A 79 -3.94 -11.26 -19.13
N ASP A 80 -2.88 -11.01 -19.88
CA ASP A 80 -2.08 -12.05 -20.53
C ASP A 80 -0.83 -12.37 -19.68
N VAL A 81 -0.43 -13.64 -19.64
CA VAL A 81 0.78 -14.14 -18.96
C VAL A 81 2.04 -13.42 -19.44
N MET A 82 2.07 -13.00 -20.69
CA MET A 82 3.16 -12.21 -21.27
C MET A 82 3.33 -10.83 -20.63
N LEU A 83 2.27 -10.28 -20.02
CA LEU A 83 2.34 -8.98 -19.34
C LEU A 83 3.15 -9.05 -18.04
N GLU A 84 3.05 -10.15 -17.31
CA GLU A 84 3.80 -10.36 -16.08
C GLU A 84 5.30 -10.38 -16.35
N ASP A 85 5.74 -11.11 -17.38
CA ASP A 85 7.15 -11.18 -17.78
C ASP A 85 7.69 -9.81 -18.22
N GLU A 86 6.89 -9.03 -18.97
CA GLU A 86 7.28 -7.68 -19.40
C GLU A 86 7.46 -6.73 -18.20
N VAL A 87 6.57 -6.80 -17.21
CA VAL A 87 6.65 -5.99 -15.98
C VAL A 87 7.87 -6.39 -15.16
N LEU A 88 8.09 -7.69 -14.98
CA LEU A 88 9.25 -8.21 -14.24
C LEU A 88 10.56 -7.85 -14.95
N GLU A 89 10.61 -7.91 -16.28
CA GLU A 89 11.78 -7.50 -17.05
C GLU A 89 12.06 -6.00 -16.91
N ALA A 90 11.01 -5.16 -16.94
CA ALA A 90 11.15 -3.72 -16.73
C ALA A 90 11.69 -3.42 -15.32
N ALA A 91 11.17 -4.09 -14.30
CA ALA A 91 11.67 -3.98 -12.93
C ALA A 91 13.13 -4.45 -12.82
N ARG A 92 13.47 -5.60 -13.41
CA ARG A 92 14.83 -6.14 -13.40
C ARG A 92 15.86 -5.19 -14.02
N LYS A 93 15.47 -4.47 -15.09
CA LYS A 93 16.37 -3.49 -15.75
C LYS A 93 16.58 -2.23 -14.92
N ALA A 94 15.62 -1.88 -14.06
CA ALA A 94 15.67 -0.66 -13.27
C ALA A 94 16.39 -0.83 -11.93
N PHE A 95 16.37 -2.04 -11.36
CA PHE A 95 17.08 -2.33 -10.12
C PHE A 95 18.55 -2.71 -10.36
N PRO A 96 19.46 -2.44 -9.39
CA PRO A 96 20.78 -3.03 -9.39
C PRO A 96 20.69 -4.55 -9.49
N VAL A 97 21.50 -5.16 -10.35
CA VAL A 97 21.47 -6.62 -10.61
C VAL A 97 21.67 -7.41 -9.31
N GLU A 98 22.55 -6.93 -8.44
CA GLU A 98 22.85 -7.55 -7.15
C GLU A 98 21.60 -7.57 -6.25
N LEU A 99 20.85 -6.47 -6.20
CA LEU A 99 19.61 -6.38 -5.41
C LEU A 99 18.52 -7.29 -5.98
N TRP A 100 18.34 -7.26 -7.30
CA TRP A 100 17.37 -8.12 -7.97
C TRP A 100 17.58 -9.60 -7.69
N ASN A 101 18.84 -10.05 -7.69
CA ASN A 101 19.20 -11.45 -7.43
C ASN A 101 18.95 -11.90 -5.97
N ARG A 102 18.61 -10.99 -5.06
CA ARG A 102 18.27 -11.28 -3.66
C ARG A 102 16.75 -11.29 -3.42
N ILE A 103 15.97 -10.95 -4.42
CA ILE A 103 14.49 -11.02 -4.33
C ILE A 103 14.08 -12.47 -4.57
N GLU A 104 13.52 -13.12 -3.55
CA GLU A 104 13.10 -14.52 -3.62
C GLU A 104 11.81 -14.70 -4.42
N ALA A 105 10.83 -13.79 -4.26
CA ALA A 105 9.51 -13.91 -4.85
C ALA A 105 9.01 -12.55 -5.39
N PRO A 106 9.36 -12.20 -6.63
CA PRO A 106 8.76 -11.06 -7.30
C PRO A 106 7.29 -11.38 -7.63
N LEU A 107 6.39 -10.46 -7.30
CA LEU A 107 4.95 -10.60 -7.52
C LEU A 107 4.43 -9.41 -8.31
N VAL A 108 3.72 -9.67 -9.40
CA VAL A 108 3.05 -8.63 -10.17
C VAL A 108 1.61 -8.50 -9.70
N MET A 109 1.25 -7.29 -9.26
CA MET A 109 -0.11 -6.98 -8.82
C MET A 109 -0.98 -6.67 -10.02
N GLN A 110 -2.11 -7.38 -10.14
CA GLN A 110 -3.06 -7.17 -11.23
C GLN A 110 -3.84 -5.85 -11.05
N PRO A 111 -4.23 -5.19 -12.15
CA PRO A 111 -5.13 -4.04 -12.10
C PRO A 111 -6.44 -4.37 -11.40
N LEU A 112 -7.02 -3.38 -10.74
CA LEU A 112 -8.32 -3.54 -10.10
C LEU A 112 -9.44 -3.52 -11.15
N ASP A 113 -10.10 -4.66 -11.32
CA ASP A 113 -11.32 -4.76 -12.12
C ASP A 113 -12.52 -4.08 -11.40
N ARG A 114 -13.64 -3.99 -12.09
CA ARG A 114 -14.86 -3.35 -11.54
C ARG A 114 -15.39 -4.09 -10.31
N ASP A 115 -15.26 -5.40 -10.28
CA ASP A 115 -15.74 -6.22 -9.16
C ASP A 115 -14.84 -6.04 -7.94
N ALA A 116 -13.51 -6.00 -8.12
CA ALA A 116 -12.56 -5.67 -7.08
C ALA A 116 -12.81 -4.27 -6.52
N MET A 117 -13.02 -3.27 -7.39
CA MET A 117 -13.38 -1.90 -6.99
C MET A 117 -14.67 -1.87 -6.17
N THR A 118 -15.67 -2.64 -6.55
CA THR A 118 -16.94 -2.74 -5.80
C THR A 118 -16.74 -3.39 -4.42
N ARG A 119 -15.94 -4.47 -4.34
CA ARG A 119 -15.58 -5.09 -3.05
C ARG A 119 -14.82 -4.13 -2.14
N ILE A 120 -13.89 -3.35 -2.71
CA ILE A 120 -13.14 -2.31 -1.97
C ILE A 120 -14.07 -1.23 -1.47
N CYS A 121 -15.00 -0.73 -2.30
CA CYS A 121 -16.00 0.26 -1.93
C CYS A 121 -16.83 -0.20 -0.72
N ARG A 122 -17.37 -1.41 -0.77
CA ARG A 122 -18.13 -2.00 0.36
C ARG A 122 -17.29 -2.10 1.63
N ARG A 123 -16.02 -2.52 1.51
CA ARG A 123 -15.10 -2.62 2.66
C ARG A 123 -14.81 -1.24 3.27
N LEU A 124 -14.56 -0.23 2.44
CA LEU A 124 -14.32 1.14 2.91
C LEU A 124 -15.56 1.70 3.63
N ALA A 125 -16.76 1.52 3.04
CA ALA A 125 -18.01 1.95 3.64
C ALA A 125 -18.28 1.26 4.98
N ARG A 126 -18.06 -0.05 5.08
CA ARG A 126 -18.18 -0.81 6.32
C ARG A 126 -17.23 -0.32 7.40
N THR A 127 -15.95 -0.13 7.06
CA THR A 127 -14.94 0.39 8.01
C THR A 127 -15.31 1.76 8.52
N SER A 128 -15.80 2.64 7.64
CA SER A 128 -16.26 3.98 8.01
C SER A 128 -17.52 3.94 8.89
N SER A 129 -18.49 3.09 8.56
CA SER A 129 -19.71 2.89 9.35
C SER A 129 -19.40 2.34 10.75
N ASP A 130 -18.47 1.38 10.86
CA ASP A 130 -18.05 0.82 12.16
C ASP A 130 -17.32 1.86 13.02
N ARG A 131 -16.55 2.76 12.41
CA ARG A 131 -15.96 3.91 13.10
C ARG A 131 -17.04 4.86 13.63
N LEU A 132 -17.98 5.26 12.78
CA LEU A 132 -19.08 6.14 13.14
C LEU A 132 -19.94 5.53 14.27
N PHE A 133 -20.17 4.24 14.23
CA PHE A 133 -20.91 3.54 15.29
C PHE A 133 -20.18 3.61 16.65
N ARG A 134 -18.86 3.40 16.65
CA ARG A 134 -18.08 3.49 17.89
C ARG A 134 -18.05 4.89 18.47
N GLU A 135 -18.04 5.91 17.61
CA GLU A 135 -17.93 7.31 18.02
C GLU A 135 -19.28 7.95 18.37
N ARG A 136 -20.35 7.53 17.67
CA ARG A 136 -21.66 8.23 17.70
C ARG A 136 -22.88 7.31 17.86
N GLY A 137 -22.69 5.99 17.87
CA GLY A 137 -23.81 5.03 17.93
C GLY A 137 -24.64 4.95 16.65
N ILE A 138 -24.15 5.50 15.54
CA ILE A 138 -24.86 5.56 14.26
C ILE A 138 -24.20 4.62 13.26
N ARG A 139 -25.00 3.79 12.59
CA ARG A 139 -24.56 2.91 11.49
C ARG A 139 -25.20 3.32 10.19
N TYR A 140 -24.46 3.13 9.10
CA TYR A 140 -25.00 3.23 7.76
C TYR A 140 -24.54 2.04 6.91
N ALA A 141 -25.26 1.74 5.85
CA ALA A 141 -24.90 0.77 4.84
C ALA A 141 -25.12 1.38 3.45
N LEU A 142 -24.26 1.02 2.51
CA LEU A 142 -24.46 1.37 1.11
C LEU A 142 -25.15 0.21 0.39
N SER A 143 -26.15 0.52 -0.43
CA SER A 143 -26.71 -0.44 -1.36
C SER A 143 -25.70 -0.79 -2.46
N ASP A 144 -25.91 -1.89 -3.15
CA ASP A 144 -25.08 -2.29 -4.29
C ASP A 144 -25.12 -1.25 -5.42
N GLU A 145 -26.27 -0.63 -5.62
CA GLU A 145 -26.42 0.46 -6.58
C GLU A 145 -25.60 1.68 -6.19
N ALA A 146 -25.61 2.08 -4.91
CA ALA A 146 -24.79 3.20 -4.43
C ALA A 146 -23.30 2.91 -4.57
N CYS A 147 -22.86 1.69 -4.24
CA CYS A 147 -21.47 1.25 -4.49
C CYS A 147 -21.12 1.32 -5.98
N GLY A 148 -21.99 0.81 -6.84
CA GLY A 148 -21.81 0.87 -8.30
C GLY A 148 -21.69 2.28 -8.85
N ARG A 149 -22.47 3.24 -8.32
CA ARG A 149 -22.37 4.67 -8.67
C ARG A 149 -21.04 5.28 -8.22
N LEU A 150 -20.58 4.99 -7.00
CA LEU A 150 -19.28 5.49 -6.51
C LEU A 150 -18.13 4.94 -7.35
N VAL A 151 -18.19 3.66 -7.73
CA VAL A 151 -17.19 3.03 -8.61
C VAL A 151 -17.20 3.67 -10.00
N ALA A 152 -18.38 3.96 -10.55
CA ALA A 152 -18.51 4.65 -11.84
C ALA A 152 -17.93 6.08 -11.79
N LEU A 153 -18.17 6.80 -10.68
CA LEU A 153 -17.63 8.15 -10.45
C LEU A 153 -16.11 8.17 -10.21
N ALA A 154 -15.57 7.09 -9.66
CA ALA A 154 -14.12 6.96 -9.45
C ALA A 154 -13.33 6.93 -10.77
N GLY A 155 -14.02 6.66 -11.88
CA GLY A 155 -13.40 6.59 -13.19
C GLY A 155 -12.66 5.26 -13.42
N ARG A 156 -12.05 5.17 -14.61
CA ARG A 156 -11.30 4.00 -15.05
C ARG A 156 -9.80 4.28 -15.15
N ASP A 157 -9.29 5.28 -14.45
CA ASP A 157 -7.85 5.53 -14.46
C ASP A 157 -7.15 4.47 -13.58
N PRO A 158 -6.53 3.46 -14.18
CA PRO A 158 -5.90 2.37 -13.46
C PRO A 158 -4.69 2.86 -12.65
N THR A 159 -4.09 4.01 -12.99
CA THR A 159 -2.94 4.57 -12.29
C THR A 159 -3.29 5.02 -10.87
N LEU A 160 -4.55 5.41 -10.65
CA LEU A 160 -5.05 5.90 -9.37
C LEU A 160 -5.52 4.75 -8.46
N GLY A 161 -5.74 3.55 -9.00
CA GLY A 161 -6.24 2.39 -8.26
C GLY A 161 -7.55 2.71 -7.54
N ALA A 162 -7.66 2.29 -6.27
CA ALA A 162 -8.86 2.57 -5.45
C ALA A 162 -8.79 3.89 -4.66
N ARG A 163 -7.73 4.70 -4.81
CA ARG A 163 -7.58 5.98 -4.07
C ARG A 163 -8.77 6.92 -4.27
N PRO A 164 -9.31 7.11 -5.50
CA PRO A 164 -10.47 7.97 -5.73
C PRO A 164 -11.73 7.53 -4.96
N LEU A 165 -11.92 6.22 -4.75
CA LEU A 165 -13.09 5.72 -3.99
C LEU A 165 -13.11 6.24 -2.56
N ARG A 166 -11.96 6.36 -1.89
CA ARG A 166 -11.88 6.89 -0.53
C ARG A 166 -12.34 8.35 -0.48
N HIS A 167 -11.87 9.19 -1.41
CA HIS A 167 -12.27 10.59 -1.50
C HIS A 167 -13.76 10.74 -1.83
N LEU A 168 -14.26 9.92 -2.74
CA LEU A 168 -15.69 9.92 -3.09
C LEU A 168 -16.55 9.48 -1.92
N LEU A 169 -16.17 8.44 -1.20
CA LEU A 169 -16.88 7.99 -0.01
C LEU A 169 -16.98 9.11 1.04
N THR A 170 -15.87 9.79 1.28
CA THR A 170 -15.86 10.93 2.23
C THR A 170 -16.77 12.06 1.75
N ARG A 171 -16.70 12.43 0.49
CA ARG A 171 -17.47 13.55 -0.05
C ARG A 171 -18.96 13.25 -0.21
N GLU A 172 -19.29 12.09 -0.79
CA GLU A 172 -20.67 11.76 -1.18
C GLU A 172 -21.46 11.05 -0.07
N VAL A 173 -20.80 10.51 0.93
CA VAL A 173 -21.45 9.72 1.98
C VAL A 173 -21.14 10.28 3.38
N GLU A 174 -19.87 10.36 3.76
CA GLU A 174 -19.51 10.73 5.13
C GLU A 174 -19.85 12.19 5.44
N ALA A 175 -19.58 13.11 4.52
CA ALA A 175 -19.87 14.53 4.72
C ALA A 175 -21.39 14.84 4.84
N PRO A 176 -22.28 14.29 3.99
CA PRO A 176 -23.73 14.43 4.17
C PRO A 176 -24.24 13.84 5.48
N ILE A 177 -23.70 12.68 5.90
CA ILE A 177 -24.06 12.06 7.19
C ILE A 177 -23.64 12.97 8.34
N ALA A 178 -22.41 13.50 8.31
CA ALA A 178 -21.90 14.41 9.32
C ALA A 178 -22.76 15.69 9.42
N ASP A 179 -23.15 16.27 8.29
CA ASP A 179 -24.06 17.43 8.25
C ASP A 179 -25.43 17.11 8.86
N ALA A 180 -26.01 15.95 8.53
CA ALA A 180 -27.28 15.50 9.09
C ALA A 180 -27.20 15.27 10.64
N ILE A 181 -26.08 14.78 11.14
CA ILE A 181 -25.82 14.65 12.57
C ILE A 181 -25.75 16.04 13.23
N LEU A 182 -25.01 16.98 12.64
CA LEU A 182 -24.86 18.34 13.18
C LEU A 182 -26.19 19.08 13.21
N ARG A 183 -27.08 18.84 12.24
CA ARG A 183 -28.44 19.39 12.22
C ARG A 183 -29.43 18.66 13.14
N GLY A 184 -29.00 17.61 13.83
CA GLY A 184 -29.86 16.82 14.73
C GLY A 184 -30.88 15.93 14.00
N GLN A 185 -30.73 15.74 12.67
CA GLN A 185 -31.58 14.88 11.84
C GLN A 185 -31.28 13.40 12.02
N LEU A 186 -30.03 13.06 12.37
CA LEU A 186 -29.59 11.72 12.72
C LEU A 186 -29.10 11.69 14.18
N ARG A 187 -29.61 10.76 14.97
CA ARG A 187 -29.25 10.53 16.36
C ARG A 187 -28.91 9.07 16.57
N ALA A 188 -28.15 8.80 17.63
CA ALA A 188 -27.94 7.43 18.10
C ALA A 188 -29.29 6.79 18.41
N GLY A 189 -29.52 5.58 17.90
CA GLY A 189 -30.71 4.77 18.19
C GLY A 189 -30.51 3.92 19.42
#